data_d0ba2923553bfd3de760ccdc7732830e
#
_entry.id   d0ba2923553bfd3de760ccdc7732830e
#
_cell.length_a   1.000
_cell.length_b   1.000
_cell.length_c   1.000
_cell.angle_alpha   90.00
_cell.angle_beta   90.00
_cell.angle_gamma   90.00
#
_symmetry.space_group_name_H-M   'P 1'
#
loop_
_entity.id
_entity.type
_entity.pdbx_description
1 polymer ?
#
loop_
_entity_poly.entity_id
_entity_poly.type
_entity_poly.pdbx_seq_one_letter_code
_entity_poly.pdbx_strand_id
1 'polypeptide(L)'
;MTTGKQGEEVVAQWLISCGGKILHHRWRWRSGEIDLIGIESDVLLFIEVKTRNRSNWDADGLLAITPQKQAKILTTAELFLAKYPHLADYPCRFDVAIVRHQPMRQSIVGTPLHVVTVPTGERLLLIDYIAGAFDAP
;
A
#
# COMPACT_ATOMS: atom_id res chain seq x y z
N MET A 1 7.12 -15.40 -6.89
CA MET A 1 6.65 -14.18 -6.20
C MET A 1 5.16 -14.29 -5.93
N THR A 2 4.74 -13.94 -4.74
CA THR A 2 3.32 -13.99 -4.37
C THR A 2 2.58 -12.76 -4.93
N THR A 3 1.28 -12.91 -5.14
CA THR A 3 0.42 -11.80 -5.58
C THR A 3 0.52 -10.59 -4.65
N GLY A 4 0.64 -10.82 -3.33
CA GLY A 4 0.81 -9.75 -2.37
C GLY A 4 2.06 -8.92 -2.61
N LYS A 5 3.20 -9.57 -2.84
CA LYS A 5 4.45 -8.86 -3.17
C LYS A 5 4.35 -8.10 -4.49
N GLN A 6 3.68 -8.70 -5.47
CA GLN A 6 3.49 -8.06 -6.77
C GLN A 6 2.62 -6.81 -6.63
N GLY A 7 1.58 -6.87 -5.79
CA GLY A 7 0.73 -5.72 -5.53
C GLY A 7 1.51 -4.59 -4.86
N GLU A 8 2.35 -4.91 -3.90
CA GLU A 8 3.20 -3.91 -3.24
C GLU A 8 4.16 -3.26 -4.23
N GLU A 9 4.70 -4.04 -5.15
CA GLU A 9 5.62 -3.54 -6.17
C GLU A 9 4.94 -2.52 -7.11
N VAL A 10 3.70 -2.78 -7.50
CA VAL A 10 2.91 -1.83 -8.32
C VAL A 10 2.78 -0.49 -7.60
N VAL A 11 2.44 -0.53 -6.32
CA VAL A 11 2.27 0.68 -5.52
C VAL A 11 3.60 1.42 -5.37
N ALA A 12 4.67 0.68 -5.11
CA ALA A 12 6.02 1.28 -4.99
C ALA A 12 6.43 1.98 -6.27
N GLN A 13 6.24 1.36 -7.42
CA GLN A 13 6.57 1.96 -8.71
C GLN A 13 5.75 3.23 -8.96
N TRP A 14 4.46 3.18 -8.66
CA TRP A 14 3.60 4.34 -8.83
C TRP A 14 4.05 5.51 -7.95
N LEU A 15 4.35 5.23 -6.68
CA LEU A 15 4.80 6.27 -5.74
C LEU A 15 6.09 6.91 -6.22
N ILE A 16 7.03 6.10 -6.70
CA ILE A 16 8.30 6.60 -7.26
C ILE A 16 8.03 7.48 -8.48
N SER A 17 7.10 7.07 -9.35
CA SER A 17 6.73 7.86 -10.52
C SER A 17 6.12 9.21 -10.16
N CYS A 18 5.54 9.33 -8.98
CA CYS A 18 4.97 10.57 -8.45
C CYS A 18 6.00 11.43 -7.69
N GLY A 19 7.26 11.01 -7.68
CA GLY A 19 8.32 11.75 -7.00
C GLY A 19 8.61 11.30 -5.57
N GLY A 20 7.94 10.24 -5.11
CA GLY A 20 8.17 9.69 -3.78
C GLY A 20 9.37 8.77 -3.70
N LYS A 21 9.70 8.37 -2.50
CA LYS A 21 10.75 7.42 -2.21
C LYS A 21 10.19 6.30 -1.34
N ILE A 22 10.63 5.08 -1.59
CA ILE A 22 10.29 3.95 -0.72
C ILE A 22 11.45 3.76 0.26
N LEU A 23 11.13 3.77 1.54
CA LEU A 23 12.12 3.59 2.60
C LEU A 23 12.21 2.14 3.03
N HIS A 24 11.06 1.46 3.16
CA HIS A 24 11.03 0.06 3.57
C HIS A 24 9.91 -0.68 2.88
N HIS A 25 10.17 -1.95 2.58
CA HIS A 25 9.19 -2.93 2.13
C HIS A 25 8.95 -3.90 3.29
N ARG A 26 7.68 -4.13 3.65
CA ARG A 26 7.28 -5.12 4.65
C ARG A 26 8.05 -4.99 5.97
N TRP A 27 7.99 -3.80 6.54
CA TRP A 27 8.62 -3.59 7.83
C TRP A 27 7.82 -4.29 8.93
N ARG A 28 8.48 -5.16 9.67
CA ARG A 28 7.84 -6.03 10.67
C ARG A 28 8.30 -5.72 12.07
N TRP A 29 7.37 -5.90 12.98
CA TRP A 29 7.64 -5.92 14.41
C TRP A 29 6.66 -6.89 15.06
N ARG A 30 6.75 -7.09 16.38
CA ARG A 30 5.87 -8.02 17.12
C ARG A 30 4.40 -7.66 16.96
N SER A 31 4.09 -6.37 16.84
CA SER A 31 2.72 -5.86 16.74
C SER A 31 2.10 -6.03 15.36
N GLY A 32 2.89 -6.32 14.34
CA GLY A 32 2.39 -6.48 12.98
C GLY A 32 3.37 -6.04 11.91
N GLU A 33 2.85 -5.80 10.73
CA GLU A 33 3.62 -5.48 9.53
C GLU A 33 3.00 -4.27 8.83
N ILE A 34 3.86 -3.44 8.25
CA ILE A 34 3.43 -2.36 7.36
C ILE A 34 3.97 -2.68 5.98
N ASP A 35 3.08 -2.71 4.99
CA ASP A 35 3.42 -3.19 3.64
C ASP A 35 4.47 -2.32 2.97
N LEU A 36 4.29 -1.00 3.02
CA LEU A 36 5.25 -0.05 2.46
C LEU A 36 5.36 1.16 3.39
N ILE A 37 6.59 1.66 3.52
CA ILE A 37 6.85 2.93 4.20
C ILE A 37 7.62 3.79 3.21
N GLY A 38 7.12 5.01 2.97
CA GLY A 38 7.74 5.91 2.01
C GLY A 38 7.64 7.35 2.43
N ILE A 39 8.22 8.22 1.61
CA ILE A 39 8.15 9.68 1.79
C ILE A 39 7.75 10.30 0.47
N GLU A 40 6.82 11.22 0.52
CA GLU A 40 6.45 12.06 -0.61
C GLU A 40 6.12 13.46 -0.10
N SER A 41 6.71 14.48 -0.72
CA SER A 41 6.47 15.88 -0.34
C SER A 41 6.62 16.13 1.17
N ASP A 42 7.67 15.55 1.75
CA ASP A 42 8.00 15.67 3.18
C ASP A 42 6.92 15.09 4.12
N VAL A 43 6.10 14.19 3.62
CA VAL A 43 5.14 13.43 4.44
C VAL A 43 5.60 11.97 4.48
N LEU A 44 5.66 11.43 5.70
CA LEU A 44 6.00 10.03 5.90
C LEU A 44 4.72 9.19 5.75
N LEU A 45 4.76 8.24 4.82
CA LEU A 45 3.60 7.44 4.43
C LEU A 45 3.72 6.03 4.97
N PHE A 46 2.69 5.58 5.68
CA PHE A 46 2.52 4.18 6.07
C PHE A 46 1.40 3.61 5.22
N ILE A 47 1.73 2.68 4.33
CA ILE A 47 0.83 2.25 3.26
C ILE A 47 0.44 0.80 3.44
N GLU A 48 -0.86 0.55 3.49
CA GLU A 48 -1.43 -0.79 3.45
C GLU A 48 -1.88 -1.09 2.03
N VAL A 49 -1.45 -2.23 1.50
CA VAL A 49 -1.77 -2.63 0.12
C VAL A 49 -2.77 -3.77 0.17
N LYS A 50 -3.93 -3.58 -0.48
CA LYS A 50 -4.95 -4.60 -0.61
C LYS A 50 -5.00 -5.07 -2.05
N THR A 51 -4.62 -6.33 -2.26
CA THR A 51 -4.67 -6.95 -3.57
C THR A 51 -5.89 -7.86 -3.65
N ARG A 52 -6.69 -7.70 -4.70
CA ARG A 52 -7.92 -8.45 -4.91
C ARG A 52 -7.92 -9.07 -6.29
N ASN A 53 -8.47 -10.26 -6.38
CA ASN A 53 -8.84 -10.84 -7.66
C ASN A 53 -10.13 -10.19 -8.14
N ARG A 54 -10.37 -10.24 -9.43
CA ARG A 54 -11.57 -9.63 -10.01
C ARG A 54 -12.86 -10.16 -9.38
N SER A 55 -12.92 -11.45 -9.14
CA SER A 55 -14.11 -12.09 -8.60
C SER A 55 -14.37 -11.76 -7.14
N ASN A 56 -13.36 -11.31 -6.43
CA ASN A 56 -13.44 -10.98 -5.00
C ASN A 56 -13.49 -9.47 -4.78
N TRP A 57 -13.76 -8.74 -5.84
CA TRP A 57 -13.81 -7.29 -5.74
C TRP A 57 -15.02 -6.87 -4.92
N ASP A 58 -14.78 -6.35 -3.74
CA ASP A 58 -15.79 -5.63 -2.99
C ASP A 58 -15.59 -4.14 -3.27
N ALA A 59 -16.70 -3.42 -3.40
CA ALA A 59 -16.67 -2.01 -3.73
C ALA A 59 -15.90 -1.19 -2.69
N ASP A 60 -15.69 -1.77 -1.50
CA ASP A 60 -15.09 -1.08 -0.38
C ASP A 60 -13.90 -1.84 0.17
N GLY A 61 -12.78 -1.79 -0.55
CA GLY A 61 -11.53 -2.33 -0.04
C GLY A 61 -11.18 -1.79 1.34
N LEU A 62 -11.68 -0.61 1.68
CA LEU A 62 -11.50 0.00 3.00
C LEU A 62 -12.15 -0.80 4.11
N LEU A 63 -13.25 -1.49 3.83
CA LEU A 63 -13.92 -2.31 4.83
C LEU A 63 -13.06 -3.47 5.30
N ALA A 64 -12.03 -3.82 4.54
CA ALA A 64 -11.07 -4.84 4.95
C ALA A 64 -10.09 -4.34 6.00
N ILE A 65 -10.05 -3.03 6.27
CA ILE A 65 -9.17 -2.45 7.29
C ILE A 65 -10.00 -2.21 8.55
N THR A 66 -10.10 -3.25 9.36
CA THR A 66 -10.87 -3.20 10.59
C THR A 66 -10.22 -2.27 11.62
N PRO A 67 -10.98 -1.80 12.64
CA PRO A 67 -10.37 -1.04 13.72
C PRO A 67 -9.23 -1.76 14.41
N GLN A 68 -9.29 -3.09 14.52
CA GLN A 68 -8.20 -3.88 15.09
C GLN A 68 -6.95 -3.82 14.23
N LYS A 69 -7.09 -3.89 12.91
CA LYS A 69 -5.97 -3.76 11.98
C LYS A 69 -5.39 -2.36 12.02
N GLN A 70 -6.25 -1.34 12.06
CA GLN A 70 -5.80 0.04 12.18
C GLN A 70 -4.98 0.24 13.44
N ALA A 71 -5.43 -0.29 14.57
CA ALA A 71 -4.70 -0.20 15.83
C ALA A 71 -3.32 -0.87 15.74
N LYS A 72 -3.23 -2.03 15.09
CA LYS A 72 -1.96 -2.72 14.90
C LYS A 72 -1.00 -1.91 14.03
N ILE A 73 -1.51 -1.31 12.96
CA ILE A 73 -0.70 -0.47 12.07
C ILE A 73 -0.18 0.75 12.83
N LEU A 74 -1.04 1.40 13.61
CA LEU A 74 -0.65 2.58 14.41
C LEU A 74 0.44 2.22 15.42
N THR A 75 0.28 1.10 16.14
CA THR A 75 1.28 0.64 17.09
C THR A 75 2.60 0.31 16.39
N THR A 76 2.53 -0.35 15.25
CA THR A 76 3.73 -0.72 14.48
C THR A 76 4.43 0.53 13.94
N ALA A 77 3.67 1.53 13.51
CA ALA A 77 4.22 2.81 13.06
C ALA A 77 4.93 3.55 14.20
N GLU A 78 4.37 3.54 15.41
CA GLU A 78 5.02 4.14 16.58
C GLU A 78 6.36 3.46 16.88
N LEU A 79 6.40 2.13 16.77
CA LEU A 79 7.63 1.38 16.97
C LEU A 79 8.66 1.67 15.89
N PHE A 80 8.18 1.85 14.65
CA PHE A 80 9.06 2.26 13.55
C PHE A 80 9.71 3.61 13.85
N LEU A 81 8.93 4.59 14.29
CA LEU A 81 9.45 5.93 14.61
C LEU A 81 10.40 5.89 15.82
N ALA A 82 10.14 5.01 16.77
CA ALA A 82 11.04 4.84 17.90
C ALA A 82 12.39 4.28 17.46
N LYS A 83 12.39 3.42 16.45
CA LYS A 83 13.61 2.86 15.88
C LYS A 83 14.34 3.84 14.97
N TYR A 84 13.62 4.71 14.30
CA TYR A 84 14.16 5.69 13.36
C TYR A 84 13.75 7.10 13.79
N PRO A 85 14.30 7.60 14.90
CA PRO A 85 13.85 8.85 15.51
C PRO A 85 14.06 10.08 14.62
N HIS A 86 15.00 10.01 13.68
CA HIS A 86 15.20 11.12 12.72
C HIS A 86 14.00 11.31 11.78
N LEU A 87 13.10 10.34 11.68
CA LEU A 87 11.89 10.44 10.88
C LEU A 87 10.68 10.90 11.70
N ALA A 88 10.80 10.99 13.02
CA ALA A 88 9.68 11.30 13.90
C ALA A 88 9.14 12.73 13.74
N ASP A 89 9.94 13.63 13.18
CA ASP A 89 9.52 15.01 12.97
C ASP A 89 8.69 15.22 11.69
N TYR A 90 8.66 14.20 10.82
CA TYR A 90 7.83 14.30 9.62
C TYR A 90 6.36 14.15 9.98
N PRO A 91 5.47 14.92 9.36
CA PRO A 91 4.05 14.56 9.44
C PRO A 91 3.83 13.19 8.85
N CYS A 92 2.97 12.40 9.50
CA CYS A 92 2.69 11.02 9.11
C CYS A 92 1.30 10.92 8.53
N ARG A 93 1.13 10.01 7.56
CA ARG A 93 -0.16 9.74 6.95
C ARG A 93 -0.31 8.24 6.73
N PHE A 94 -1.52 7.73 6.96
CA PHE A 94 -1.83 6.33 6.77
C PHE A 94 -2.69 6.19 5.51
N ASP A 95 -2.14 5.47 4.52
CA ASP A 95 -2.74 5.35 3.20
C ASP A 95 -3.11 3.91 2.90
N VAL A 96 -4.11 3.73 2.05
CA VAL A 96 -4.52 2.41 1.56
C VAL A 96 -4.49 2.41 0.05
N ALA A 97 -3.79 1.44 -0.52
CA ALA A 97 -3.73 1.23 -1.95
C ALA A 97 -4.54 -0.01 -2.32
N ILE A 98 -5.38 0.12 -3.33
CA ILE A 98 -6.23 -0.96 -3.82
C ILE A 98 -5.68 -1.43 -5.15
N VAL A 99 -5.25 -2.70 -5.18
CA VAL A 99 -4.67 -3.32 -6.37
C VAL A 99 -5.54 -4.47 -6.81
N ARG A 100 -5.79 -4.55 -8.11
CA ARG A 100 -6.50 -5.67 -8.70
C ARG A 100 -5.54 -6.54 -9.49
N HIS A 101 -5.56 -7.83 -9.22
CA HIS A 101 -4.87 -8.84 -10.00
C HIS A 101 -5.78 -9.25 -11.17
N GLN A 102 -5.26 -9.15 -12.39
CA GLN A 102 -6.02 -9.44 -13.58
C GLN A 102 -5.33 -10.55 -14.38
N PRO A 103 -6.07 -11.61 -14.71
CA PRO A 103 -5.52 -12.68 -15.55
C PRO A 103 -5.08 -12.19 -16.91
N MET A 104 -4.27 -13.01 -17.59
CA MET A 104 -3.85 -12.75 -18.97
C MET A 104 -5.02 -12.48 -19.89
N ARG A 105 -4.78 -11.59 -20.87
CA ARG A 105 -5.68 -11.37 -22.02
C ARG A 105 -7.04 -10.78 -21.67
N GLN A 106 -7.19 -10.21 -20.50
CA GLN A 106 -8.40 -9.47 -20.19
C GLN A 106 -8.19 -7.99 -20.50
N SER A 107 -9.26 -7.37 -21.01
CA SER A 107 -9.25 -5.93 -21.24
C SER A 107 -9.26 -5.18 -19.92
N ILE A 108 -8.52 -4.09 -19.87
CA ILE A 108 -8.54 -3.19 -18.72
C ILE A 108 -9.80 -2.34 -18.81
N VAL A 109 -10.58 -2.34 -17.72
CA VAL A 109 -11.76 -1.50 -17.59
C VAL A 109 -11.41 -0.32 -16.71
N GLY A 110 -11.77 0.89 -17.16
CA GLY A 110 -11.46 2.12 -16.44
C GLY A 110 -10.03 2.59 -16.65
N THR A 111 -9.61 3.54 -15.84
CA THR A 111 -8.29 4.16 -15.95
C THR A 111 -7.52 3.91 -14.65
N PRO A 112 -6.73 2.84 -14.58
CA PRO A 112 -5.92 2.59 -13.39
C PRO A 112 -4.83 3.65 -13.23
N LEU A 113 -4.39 3.86 -12.00
CA LEU A 113 -3.30 4.79 -11.70
C LEU A 113 -1.97 4.27 -12.20
N HIS A 114 -1.79 2.97 -12.18
CA HIS A 114 -0.56 2.32 -12.64
C HIS A 114 -0.86 0.87 -13.01
N VAL A 115 -0.10 0.33 -13.96
CA VAL A 115 -0.26 -1.05 -14.41
C VAL A 115 1.11 -1.69 -14.53
N VAL A 116 1.25 -2.90 -13.98
CA VAL A 116 2.44 -3.72 -14.17
C VAL A 116 2.01 -5.04 -14.80
N THR A 117 2.68 -5.42 -15.88
CA THR A 117 2.51 -6.72 -16.50
C THR A 117 3.67 -7.60 -16.08
N VAL A 118 3.37 -8.72 -15.44
CA VAL A 118 4.41 -9.67 -15.04
C VAL A 118 4.77 -10.60 -16.21
N PRO A 119 5.92 -11.31 -16.13
CA PRO A 119 6.37 -12.12 -17.28
C PRO A 119 5.38 -13.16 -17.80
N THR A 120 4.48 -13.64 -16.94
CA THR A 120 3.44 -14.58 -17.35
C THR A 120 2.31 -13.95 -18.15
N GLY A 121 2.29 -12.60 -18.26
CA GLY A 121 1.23 -11.87 -18.95
C GLY A 121 0.09 -11.40 -18.05
N GLU A 122 0.06 -11.82 -16.81
CA GLU A 122 -0.90 -11.31 -15.82
C GLU A 122 -0.59 -9.85 -15.54
N ARG A 123 -1.61 -9.11 -15.13
CA ARG A 123 -1.45 -7.69 -14.83
C ARG A 123 -1.89 -7.38 -13.41
N LEU A 124 -1.21 -6.40 -12.83
CA LEU A 124 -1.58 -5.84 -11.55
C LEU A 124 -1.87 -4.36 -11.76
N LEU A 125 -3.06 -3.96 -11.36
CA LEU A 125 -3.55 -2.61 -11.60
C LEU A 125 -3.75 -1.91 -10.27
N LEU A 126 -3.06 -0.79 -10.09
CA LEU A 126 -3.37 0.10 -8.98
C LEU A 126 -4.60 0.89 -9.38
N ILE A 127 -5.74 0.55 -8.83
CA ILE A 127 -7.01 1.13 -9.23
C ILE A 127 -7.45 2.28 -8.35
N ASP A 128 -6.96 2.33 -7.11
CA ASP A 128 -7.25 3.44 -6.23
C ASP A 128 -6.16 3.59 -5.17
N TYR A 129 -5.92 4.81 -4.77
CA TYR A 129 -4.99 5.14 -3.70
C TYR A 129 -5.65 6.14 -2.78
N ILE A 130 -5.90 5.74 -1.55
CA ILE A 130 -6.66 6.54 -0.60
C ILE A 130 -5.69 7.13 0.41
N ALA A 131 -5.36 8.40 0.19
CA ALA A 131 -4.49 9.14 1.08
C ALA A 131 -5.27 9.52 2.34
N GLY A 132 -4.62 9.33 3.50
CA GLY A 132 -5.29 9.65 4.76
C GLY A 132 -6.51 8.79 5.02
N ALA A 133 -6.39 7.49 4.75
CA ALA A 133 -7.52 6.55 4.86
C ALA A 133 -8.01 6.40 6.30
N PHE A 134 -7.12 6.59 7.28
CA PHE A 134 -7.48 6.62 8.70
C PHE A 134 -6.44 7.43 9.46
N ASP A 135 -6.82 7.90 10.64
CA ASP A 135 -5.97 8.76 11.47
C ASP A 135 -5.57 8.07 12.76
N ALA A 136 -4.50 8.56 13.35
CA ALA A 136 -4.15 8.20 14.72
C ALA A 136 -5.26 8.68 15.66
N PRO A 137 -5.64 7.89 16.68
CA PRO A 137 -6.65 8.30 17.64
C PRO A 137 -6.20 9.47 18.49
#